data_4135453d349ebef38e4bf479deeb6bb0
#
_entry.id   4135453d349ebef38e4bf479deeb6bb0
#
_cell.length_a   1.000
_cell.length_b   1.000
_cell.length_c   1.000
_cell.angle_alpha   90.00
_cell.angle_beta   90.00
_cell.angle_gamma   90.00
#
_symmetry.space_group_name_H-M   'P 1'
#
loop_
_entity.id
_entity.type
_entity.pdbx_description
1 polymer ?
#
loop_
_entity_poly.entity_id
_entity_poly.type
_entity_poly.pdbx_seq_one_letter_code
_entity_poly.pdbx_strand_id
1 'polypeptide(L)'
;MLQHLVLQLAAASVLVAVAPGALAQTPPPATPTTKILAIGTFAPGTDMQLVQRTLAAEARATAELYLEGKIDQWYSLENRPGVVFVLSVTDIGAARSMLEALPLGKAHLMTFELSPIGPLNPLRKLLR
;
A
#
# COMPACT_ATOMS: atom_id res chain seq x y z
N MET A 1 82.22 -6.99 1.23
CA MET A 1 81.15 -6.90 2.23
C MET A 1 79.80 -6.94 1.55
N LEU A 2 79.22 -8.12 1.49
CA LEU A 2 77.90 -8.33 0.88
C LEU A 2 76.90 -8.39 1.97
N GLN A 3 76.08 -7.36 2.10
CA GLN A 3 74.92 -7.40 2.96
C GLN A 3 73.77 -8.10 2.25
N HIS A 4 73.44 -9.27 2.73
CA HIS A 4 72.24 -9.96 2.25
C HIS A 4 71.01 -9.30 2.83
N LEU A 5 70.30 -8.62 1.97
CA LEU A 5 68.97 -8.09 2.27
C LEU A 5 67.97 -9.26 2.14
N VAL A 6 67.59 -9.85 3.25
CA VAL A 6 66.52 -10.86 3.27
C VAL A 6 65.18 -10.11 3.21
N LEU A 7 64.59 -10.11 2.04
CA LEU A 7 63.23 -9.61 1.86
C LEU A 7 62.27 -10.71 2.36
N GLN A 8 61.76 -10.54 3.57
CA GLN A 8 60.67 -11.38 4.00
C GLN A 8 59.37 -10.90 3.38
N LEU A 9 58.89 -11.66 2.42
CA LEU A 9 57.50 -11.51 1.96
C LEU A 9 56.59 -12.09 3.05
N ALA A 10 55.96 -11.20 3.80
CA ALA A 10 54.83 -11.58 4.62
C ALA A 10 53.63 -11.80 3.72
N ALA A 11 53.33 -13.04 3.43
CA ALA A 11 52.08 -13.41 2.79
C ALA A 11 50.95 -13.15 3.82
N ALA A 12 50.29 -12.04 3.69
CA ALA A 12 49.04 -11.81 4.43
C ALA A 12 47.94 -12.70 3.83
N SER A 13 47.76 -13.85 4.43
CA SER A 13 46.60 -14.69 4.12
C SER A 13 45.36 -13.95 4.62
N VAL A 14 44.69 -13.29 3.71
CA VAL A 14 43.36 -12.74 3.99
C VAL A 14 42.40 -13.92 4.09
N LEU A 15 42.13 -14.36 5.31
CA LEU A 15 41.08 -15.33 5.57
C LEU A 15 39.75 -14.61 5.42
N VAL A 16 39.13 -14.73 4.25
CA VAL A 16 37.75 -14.31 4.07
C VAL A 16 36.89 -15.33 4.81
N ALA A 17 36.55 -15.04 6.04
CA ALA A 17 35.56 -15.80 6.78
C ALA A 17 34.20 -15.52 6.13
N VAL A 18 33.80 -16.40 5.22
CA VAL A 18 32.39 -16.49 4.82
C VAL A 18 31.65 -16.98 6.03
N ALA A 19 30.91 -16.09 6.71
CA ALA A 19 30.11 -16.48 7.84
C ALA A 19 29.07 -17.51 7.36
N PRO A 20 29.10 -18.78 7.83
CA PRO A 20 28.05 -19.73 7.54
C PRO A 20 26.85 -19.35 8.38
N GLY A 21 25.86 -18.69 7.80
CA GLY A 21 24.69 -18.30 8.58
C GLY A 21 23.77 -17.30 7.93
N ALA A 22 24.20 -16.68 6.85
CA ALA A 22 23.30 -15.94 5.99
C ALA A 22 22.66 -16.88 4.95
N LEU A 23 22.06 -17.98 5.40
CA LEU A 23 20.98 -18.57 4.64
C LEU A 23 19.88 -17.52 4.70
N ALA A 24 19.77 -16.74 3.60
CA ALA A 24 18.65 -15.87 3.41
C ALA A 24 17.40 -16.74 3.63
N GLN A 25 16.74 -16.54 4.78
CA GLN A 25 15.44 -17.13 4.97
C GLN A 25 14.60 -16.58 3.84
N THR A 26 14.12 -17.47 2.98
CA THR A 26 13.17 -17.08 1.94
C THR A 26 12.04 -16.36 2.65
N PRO A 27 11.80 -15.06 2.43
CA PRO A 27 10.69 -14.39 3.08
C PRO A 27 9.42 -15.16 2.75
N PRO A 28 8.46 -15.28 3.69
CA PRO A 28 7.19 -15.93 3.40
C PRO A 28 6.62 -15.31 2.13
N PRO A 29 6.00 -16.09 1.23
CA PRO A 29 5.44 -15.56 0.00
C PRO A 29 4.53 -14.39 0.33
N ALA A 30 4.79 -13.23 -0.31
CA ALA A 30 4.00 -12.02 -0.12
C ALA A 30 2.53 -12.33 -0.41
N THR A 31 1.62 -11.78 0.39
CA THR A 31 0.19 -11.84 0.10
C THR A 31 -0.05 -11.11 -1.21
N PRO A 32 -0.64 -11.74 -2.23
CA PRO A 32 -1.00 -11.03 -3.44
C PRO A 32 -2.05 -9.98 -3.14
N THR A 33 -1.94 -8.81 -3.76
CA THR A 33 -2.98 -7.80 -3.70
C THR A 33 -4.14 -8.25 -4.57
N THR A 34 -5.31 -8.43 -3.97
CA THR A 34 -6.54 -8.77 -4.69
C THR A 34 -7.56 -7.66 -4.67
N LYS A 35 -7.46 -6.77 -3.69
CA LYS A 35 -8.33 -5.60 -3.50
C LYS A 35 -7.55 -4.47 -2.86
N ILE A 36 -8.16 -3.30 -2.82
CA ILE A 36 -7.63 -2.15 -2.09
C ILE A 36 -8.70 -1.66 -1.13
N LEU A 37 -8.33 -1.52 0.14
CA LEU A 37 -9.14 -0.87 1.14
C LEU A 37 -8.86 0.63 1.07
N ALA A 38 -9.91 1.43 0.90
CA ALA A 38 -9.83 2.88 0.87
C ALA A 38 -10.66 3.48 1.99
N ILE A 39 -10.05 4.35 2.78
CA ILE A 39 -10.74 5.12 3.82
C ILE A 39 -10.69 6.58 3.43
N GLY A 40 -11.85 7.16 3.15
CA GLY A 40 -12.01 8.56 2.79
C GLY A 40 -12.48 9.37 3.99
N THR A 41 -11.76 10.44 4.32
CA THR A 41 -12.09 11.33 5.43
C THR A 41 -11.92 12.79 5.05
N PHE A 42 -12.51 13.68 5.82
CA PHE A 42 -12.38 15.12 5.65
C PHE A 42 -11.28 15.66 6.56
N ALA A 43 -10.45 16.56 6.03
CA ALA A 43 -9.46 17.26 6.84
C ALA A 43 -10.13 18.19 7.87
N PRO A 44 -9.51 18.43 9.04
CA PRO A 44 -9.98 19.49 9.95
C PRO A 44 -10.10 20.83 9.24
N GLY A 45 -11.19 21.56 9.47
CA GLY A 45 -11.42 22.86 8.83
C GLY A 45 -12.00 22.79 7.42
N THR A 46 -12.31 21.59 6.90
CA THR A 46 -12.99 21.45 5.60
C THR A 46 -14.32 22.18 5.60
N ASP A 47 -14.60 22.90 4.49
CA ASP A 47 -15.89 23.57 4.30
C ASP A 47 -17.02 22.55 4.11
N MET A 48 -17.70 22.24 5.19
CA MET A 48 -18.79 21.25 5.19
C MET A 48 -20.01 21.70 4.39
N GLN A 49 -20.22 23.00 4.18
CA GLN A 49 -21.29 23.48 3.32
C GLN A 49 -20.99 23.14 1.84
N LEU A 50 -19.72 23.28 1.44
CA LEU A 50 -19.28 22.88 0.10
C LEU A 50 -19.40 21.35 -0.06
N VAL A 51 -19.04 20.58 0.95
CA VAL A 51 -19.26 19.13 0.97
C VAL A 51 -20.74 18.82 0.73
N GLN A 52 -21.64 19.44 1.48
CA GLN A 52 -23.09 19.20 1.34
C GLN A 52 -23.60 19.51 -0.08
N ARG A 53 -23.13 20.58 -0.69
CA ARG A 53 -23.49 20.93 -2.07
C ARG A 53 -22.94 19.95 -3.11
N THR A 54 -21.87 19.25 -2.77
CA THR A 54 -21.17 18.31 -3.67
C THR A 54 -21.69 16.87 -3.53
N LEU A 55 -22.39 16.55 -2.44
CA LEU A 55 -22.79 15.17 -2.10
C LEU A 55 -23.65 14.50 -3.18
N ALA A 56 -24.54 15.21 -3.83
CA ALA A 56 -25.41 14.60 -4.85
C ALA A 56 -24.58 14.13 -6.07
N ALA A 57 -23.61 14.93 -6.50
CA ALA A 57 -22.69 14.56 -7.58
C ALA A 57 -21.76 13.44 -7.13
N GLU A 58 -21.24 13.50 -5.92
CA GLU A 58 -20.40 12.46 -5.32
C GLU A 58 -21.12 11.12 -5.27
N ALA A 59 -22.34 11.09 -4.75
CA ALA A 59 -23.13 9.87 -4.65
C ALA A 59 -23.38 9.24 -6.01
N ARG A 60 -23.66 10.07 -7.02
CA ARG A 60 -23.88 9.58 -8.39
C ARG A 60 -22.60 8.97 -8.96
N ALA A 61 -21.48 9.67 -8.88
CA ALA A 61 -20.20 9.19 -9.40
C ALA A 61 -19.73 7.93 -8.69
N THR A 62 -19.93 7.85 -7.38
CA THR A 62 -19.62 6.66 -6.58
C THR A 62 -20.50 5.48 -6.99
N ALA A 63 -21.79 5.70 -7.21
CA ALA A 63 -22.70 4.67 -7.68
C ALA A 63 -22.32 4.15 -9.08
N GLU A 64 -21.84 5.01 -9.97
CA GLU A 64 -21.32 4.59 -11.28
C GLU A 64 -20.13 3.66 -11.15
N LEU A 65 -19.16 3.96 -10.28
CA LEU A 65 -18.03 3.06 -10.00
C LEU A 65 -18.48 1.70 -9.43
N TYR A 66 -19.49 1.71 -8.59
CA TYR A 66 -20.07 0.47 -8.05
C TYR A 66 -20.72 -0.37 -9.17
N LEU A 67 -21.51 0.25 -10.04
CA LEU A 67 -22.17 -0.42 -11.16
C LEU A 67 -21.17 -0.93 -12.19
N GLU A 68 -20.03 -0.26 -12.36
CA GLU A 68 -18.93 -0.70 -13.21
C GLU A 68 -18.11 -1.86 -12.58
N GLY A 69 -18.42 -2.25 -11.36
CA GLY A 69 -17.71 -3.30 -10.63
C GLY A 69 -16.36 -2.89 -10.04
N LYS A 70 -16.06 -1.60 -10.00
CA LYS A 70 -14.80 -1.07 -9.43
C LYS A 70 -14.85 -0.95 -7.92
N ILE A 71 -16.01 -0.71 -7.35
CA ILE A 71 -16.27 -0.77 -5.92
C ILE A 71 -17.02 -2.07 -5.63
N ASP A 72 -16.41 -2.91 -4.80
CA ASP A 72 -16.99 -4.17 -4.38
C ASP A 72 -17.92 -4.00 -3.18
N GLN A 73 -17.48 -3.22 -2.20
CA GLN A 73 -18.24 -2.90 -0.99
C GLN A 73 -18.01 -1.45 -0.62
N TRP A 74 -19.02 -0.84 -0.02
CA TRP A 74 -18.99 0.54 0.42
C TRP A 74 -19.73 0.71 1.76
N TYR A 75 -19.18 1.56 2.62
CA TYR A 75 -19.70 1.80 3.95
C TYR A 75 -19.49 3.25 4.34
N SER A 76 -20.34 3.77 5.22
CA SER A 76 -20.08 5.02 5.96
C SER A 76 -19.34 4.69 7.24
N LEU A 77 -18.42 5.57 7.66
CA LEU A 77 -17.85 5.51 8.99
C LEU A 77 -18.92 5.92 10.02
N GLU A 78 -19.03 5.17 11.10
CA GLU A 78 -20.00 5.47 12.17
C GLU A 78 -19.51 6.58 13.12
N ASN A 79 -18.23 6.52 13.49
CA ASN A 79 -17.65 7.36 14.53
C ASN A 79 -17.16 8.74 14.07
N ARG A 80 -17.18 8.99 12.77
CA ARG A 80 -16.75 10.26 12.16
C ARG A 80 -17.25 10.34 10.72
N PRO A 81 -17.35 11.55 10.14
CA PRO A 81 -17.69 11.68 8.72
C PRO A 81 -16.64 11.02 7.84
N GLY A 82 -17.08 10.18 6.93
CA GLY A 82 -16.18 9.49 6.01
C GLY A 82 -16.78 8.21 5.45
N VAL A 83 -16.02 7.58 4.57
CA VAL A 83 -16.44 6.39 3.85
C VAL A 83 -15.34 5.33 3.87
N VAL A 84 -15.74 4.09 3.72
CA VAL A 84 -14.84 2.95 3.49
C VAL A 84 -15.27 2.27 2.21
N PHE A 85 -14.34 2.10 1.28
CA PHE A 85 -14.53 1.32 0.08
C PHE A 85 -13.62 0.11 0.05
N VAL A 86 -14.14 -1.01 -0.41
CA VAL A 86 -13.34 -2.15 -0.84
C VAL A 86 -13.35 -2.12 -2.37
N LEU A 87 -12.20 -1.82 -2.96
CA LEU A 87 -12.04 -1.64 -4.39
C LEU A 87 -11.60 -2.94 -5.06
N SER A 88 -12.15 -3.23 -6.24
CA SER A 88 -11.79 -4.41 -7.03
C SER A 88 -10.50 -4.20 -7.84
N VAL A 89 -9.94 -3.00 -7.88
CA VAL A 89 -8.65 -2.71 -8.52
C VAL A 89 -7.50 -3.17 -7.64
N THR A 90 -6.38 -3.50 -8.24
CA THR A 90 -5.21 -4.07 -7.54
C THR A 90 -3.98 -3.17 -7.55
N ASP A 91 -4.00 -2.10 -8.34
CA ASP A 91 -2.93 -1.11 -8.41
C ASP A 91 -3.28 0.12 -7.57
N ILE A 92 -2.40 0.47 -6.64
CA ILE A 92 -2.58 1.63 -5.73
C ILE A 92 -2.69 2.93 -6.51
N GLY A 93 -1.87 3.12 -7.53
CA GLY A 93 -1.88 4.33 -8.37
C GLY A 93 -3.20 4.50 -9.10
N ALA A 94 -3.71 3.42 -9.69
CA ALA A 94 -5.01 3.40 -10.37
C ALA A 94 -6.16 3.67 -9.38
N ALA A 95 -6.12 3.08 -8.20
CA ALA A 95 -7.10 3.32 -7.15
C ALA A 95 -7.12 4.78 -6.71
N ARG A 96 -5.95 5.36 -6.48
CA ARG A 96 -5.82 6.77 -6.10
C ARG A 96 -6.39 7.69 -7.16
N SER A 97 -6.00 7.51 -8.40
CA SER A 97 -6.49 8.32 -9.53
C SER A 97 -8.01 8.24 -9.66
N MET A 98 -8.58 7.05 -9.50
CA MET A 98 -10.01 6.83 -9.57
C MET A 98 -10.78 7.58 -8.47
N LEU A 99 -10.28 7.53 -7.23
CA LEU A 99 -10.91 8.18 -6.09
C LEU A 99 -10.72 9.70 -6.08
N GLU A 100 -9.55 10.17 -6.50
CA GLU A 100 -9.27 11.61 -6.63
C GLU A 100 -10.03 12.25 -7.79
N ALA A 101 -10.52 11.47 -8.74
CA ALA A 101 -11.41 11.94 -9.80
C ALA A 101 -12.89 12.07 -9.38
N LEU A 102 -13.27 11.51 -8.23
CA LEU A 102 -14.59 11.73 -7.65
C LEU A 102 -14.77 13.19 -7.24
N PRO A 103 -16.00 13.75 -7.27
CA PRO A 103 -16.21 15.18 -7.01
C PRO A 103 -15.59 15.71 -5.72
N LEU A 104 -15.71 14.98 -4.60
CA LEU A 104 -15.08 15.39 -3.34
C LEU A 104 -13.55 15.30 -3.38
N GLY A 105 -13.00 14.29 -4.00
CA GLY A 105 -11.56 14.14 -4.20
C GLY A 105 -11.00 15.22 -5.12
N LYS A 106 -11.68 15.48 -6.24
CA LYS A 106 -11.28 16.49 -7.21
C LYS A 106 -11.31 17.92 -6.63
N ALA A 107 -12.25 18.19 -5.73
CA ALA A 107 -12.35 19.46 -5.01
C ALA A 107 -11.39 19.55 -3.80
N HIS A 108 -10.56 18.52 -3.57
CA HIS A 108 -9.66 18.42 -2.41
C HIS A 108 -10.36 18.52 -1.04
N LEU A 109 -11.63 18.10 -0.99
CA LEU A 109 -12.41 18.09 0.24
C LEU A 109 -12.26 16.78 1.00
N MET A 110 -12.00 15.68 0.31
CA MET A 110 -11.79 14.36 0.89
C MET A 110 -10.40 13.84 0.56
N THR A 111 -9.75 13.23 1.53
CA THR A 111 -8.49 12.53 1.36
C THR A 111 -8.69 11.03 1.58
N PHE A 112 -7.91 10.22 0.88
CA PHE A 112 -8.03 8.78 0.93
C PHE A 112 -6.76 8.14 1.45
N GLU A 113 -6.90 7.28 2.46
CA GLU A 113 -5.89 6.34 2.89
C GLU A 113 -6.12 5.02 2.17
N LEU A 114 -5.12 4.51 1.46
CA LEU A 114 -5.21 3.31 0.64
C LEU A 114 -4.32 2.22 1.20
N SER A 115 -4.87 1.02 1.35
CA SER A 115 -4.13 -0.16 1.79
C SER A 115 -4.39 -1.32 0.82
N PRO A 116 -3.34 -1.85 0.18
CA PRO A 116 -3.49 -3.08 -0.59
C PRO A 116 -3.80 -4.24 0.37
N ILE A 117 -4.78 -5.03 0.02
CA ILE A 117 -5.21 -6.18 0.82
C ILE A 117 -5.29 -7.42 -0.05
N GLY A 118 -5.22 -8.56 0.58
CA GLY A 118 -5.32 -9.86 -0.08
C GLY A 118 -5.84 -10.93 0.86
N PRO A 119 -5.82 -12.19 0.44
CA PRO A 119 -6.30 -13.30 1.26
C PRO A 119 -5.59 -13.35 2.61
N LEU A 120 -6.32 -13.71 3.65
CA LEU A 120 -5.79 -13.84 5.01
C LEU A 120 -4.69 -14.91 5.05
N ASN A 121 -3.44 -14.49 5.29
CA ASN A 121 -2.26 -15.36 5.24
C ASN A 121 -2.34 -16.62 6.11
N PRO A 122 -2.81 -16.56 7.37
CA PRO A 122 -2.92 -17.76 8.19
C PRO A 122 -3.77 -18.88 7.58
N LEU A 123 -4.75 -18.55 6.75
CA LEU A 123 -5.60 -19.55 6.10
C LEU A 123 -4.84 -20.41 5.09
N ARG A 124 -3.75 -19.92 4.51
CA ARG A 124 -2.90 -20.69 3.61
C ARG A 124 -2.25 -21.89 4.31
N LYS A 125 -2.05 -21.81 5.62
CA LYS A 125 -1.51 -22.92 6.41
C LYS A 125 -2.49 -24.09 6.54
N LEU A 126 -3.77 -23.85 6.31
CA LEU A 126 -4.81 -24.86 6.36
C LEU A 126 -4.91 -25.67 5.05
N LEU A 127 -4.29 -25.18 3.99
CA LEU A 127 -4.36 -25.79 2.66
C LEU A 127 -3.18 -26.73 2.34
N ARG A 128 -2.36 -27.05 3.32
CA ARG A 128 -1.23 -27.99 3.19
C ARG A 128 -1.59 -29.37 3.71
#